data_892aae5ec9994a822918d935d4a3d489
#
_entry.id   892aae5ec9994a822918d935d4a3d489
#
_cell.length_a   1.000
_cell.length_b   1.000
_cell.length_c   1.000
_cell.angle_alpha   90.00
_cell.angle_beta   90.00
_cell.angle_gamma   90.00
#
_symmetry.space_group_name_H-M   'P 1'
#
loop_
_entity.id
_entity.type
_entity.pdbx_description
1 polymer ?
#
loop_
_entity_poly.entity_id
_entity_poly.type
_entity_poly.pdbx_seq_one_letter_code
_entity_poly.pdbx_strand_id
1 'polypeptide(L)'
;MDLSQFHSPIQPEFAGNTTGSAWESAGLSDQQLVDFQNNGFISGIDILNQSQIDALRSELEEVLHCDHDGREYWYEYHANESGNPDHVLFHALGGWRVRQGLHDVLWIPSFLKAASQLLNDQPVR
;
A
#
# COMPACT_ATOMS: atom_id res chain seq x y z
N MET A 1 16.59 7.57 -14.31
CA MET A 1 15.50 8.32 -13.62
C MET A 1 15.85 8.37 -12.15
N ASP A 2 15.82 9.54 -11.54
CA ASP A 2 16.03 9.67 -10.10
C ASP A 2 14.71 9.45 -9.38
N LEU A 3 14.60 8.35 -8.65
CA LEU A 3 13.38 7.97 -7.94
C LEU A 3 13.11 8.85 -6.72
N SER A 4 14.12 9.56 -6.20
CA SER A 4 13.95 10.42 -5.03
C SER A 4 12.95 11.57 -5.26
N GLN A 5 12.77 11.98 -6.51
CA GLN A 5 11.80 13.03 -6.89
C GLN A 5 10.34 12.65 -6.66
N PHE A 6 10.04 11.34 -6.48
CA PHE A 6 8.69 10.84 -6.22
C PHE A 6 8.42 10.60 -4.73
N HIS A 7 9.42 10.77 -3.88
CA HIS A 7 9.23 10.69 -2.43
C HIS A 7 8.85 12.04 -1.86
N SER A 8 7.83 12.03 -1.04
CA SER A 8 7.32 13.20 -0.34
C SER A 8 7.06 12.88 1.13
N PRO A 9 6.93 13.87 2.01
CA PRO A 9 6.50 13.64 3.38
C PRO A 9 5.13 12.94 3.41
N ILE A 10 4.99 11.97 4.31
CA ILE A 10 3.72 11.24 4.50
C ILE A 10 2.66 12.23 4.98
N GLN A 11 1.49 12.21 4.36
CA GLN A 11 0.35 13.04 4.75
C GLN A 11 -0.18 12.65 6.14
N PRO A 12 -0.75 13.61 6.88
CA PRO A 12 -1.28 13.35 8.23
C PRO A 12 -2.26 12.18 8.30
N GLU A 13 -3.05 11.94 7.25
CA GLU A 13 -3.99 10.83 7.13
C GLU A 13 -3.32 9.46 7.28
N PHE A 14 -2.10 9.31 6.73
CA PHE A 14 -1.33 8.07 6.75
C PHE A 14 -0.21 8.07 7.79
N ALA A 15 0.24 9.25 8.21
CA ALA A 15 1.35 9.36 9.16
C ALA A 15 1.01 8.71 10.52
N GLY A 16 -0.28 8.63 10.86
CA GLY A 16 -0.72 8.16 12.17
C GLY A 16 -0.06 8.96 13.30
N ASN A 17 -0.06 8.42 14.49
CA ASN A 17 0.86 8.88 15.53
C ASN A 17 2.23 8.27 15.26
N THR A 18 3.08 8.97 14.51
CA THR A 18 4.47 8.59 14.20
C THR A 18 5.39 8.60 15.44
N THR A 19 4.82 8.61 16.64
CA THR A 19 5.55 8.39 17.88
C THR A 19 5.99 6.94 17.96
N GLY A 20 7.13 6.64 18.60
CA GLY A 20 7.64 5.27 18.78
C GLY A 20 6.57 4.27 19.27
N SER A 21 5.55 4.73 20.00
CA SER A 21 4.42 3.93 20.45
C SER A 21 3.56 3.34 19.31
N ALA A 22 3.42 4.03 18.19
CA ALA A 22 2.67 3.52 17.03
C ALA A 22 3.38 2.33 16.38
N TRP A 23 4.69 2.39 16.27
CA TRP A 23 5.51 1.26 15.81
C TRP A 23 5.44 0.08 16.76
N GLU A 24 5.54 0.31 18.07
CA GLU A 24 5.51 -0.74 19.08
C GLU A 24 4.15 -1.48 19.10
N SER A 25 3.05 -0.75 18.92
CA SER A 25 1.70 -1.32 18.94
C SER A 25 1.26 -1.97 17.62
N ALA A 26 1.96 -1.73 16.52
CA ALA A 26 1.56 -2.12 15.18
C ALA A 26 1.95 -3.56 14.78
N GLY A 27 2.47 -4.38 15.68
CA GLY A 27 3.01 -5.70 15.34
C GLY A 27 1.96 -6.81 15.28
N LEU A 28 2.36 -7.92 14.69
CA LEU A 28 1.66 -9.20 14.77
C LEU A 28 1.87 -9.84 16.15
N SER A 29 0.88 -10.57 16.62
CA SER A 29 1.01 -11.40 17.82
C SER A 29 1.84 -12.65 17.54
N ASP A 30 2.38 -13.27 18.61
CA ASP A 30 3.12 -14.53 18.51
C ASP A 30 2.27 -15.63 17.85
N GLN A 31 0.97 -15.68 18.14
CA GLN A 31 0.07 -16.66 17.52
C GLN A 31 -0.05 -16.43 16.00
N GLN A 32 -0.16 -15.19 15.56
CA GLN A 32 -0.22 -14.86 14.14
C GLN A 32 1.08 -15.24 13.42
N LEU A 33 2.23 -15.07 14.06
CA LEU A 33 3.52 -15.51 13.51
C LEU A 33 3.61 -17.02 13.38
N VAL A 34 3.14 -17.76 14.39
CA VAL A 34 3.05 -19.23 14.35
C VAL A 34 2.08 -19.70 13.25
N ASP A 35 0.93 -19.05 13.12
CA ASP A 35 -0.05 -19.37 12.08
C ASP A 35 0.53 -19.15 10.68
N PHE A 36 1.27 -18.06 10.47
CA PHE A 36 1.98 -17.82 9.21
C PHE A 36 3.02 -18.90 8.91
N GLN A 37 3.82 -19.30 9.91
CA GLN A 37 4.85 -20.35 9.74
C GLN A 37 4.21 -21.70 9.37
N ASN A 38 3.05 -22.01 9.93
CA ASN A 38 2.37 -23.28 9.69
C ASN A 38 1.62 -23.32 8.35
N ASN A 39 1.01 -22.20 7.96
CA ASN A 39 0.08 -22.13 6.84
C ASN A 39 0.67 -21.46 5.58
N GLY A 40 1.76 -20.70 5.72
CA GLY A 40 2.35 -19.92 4.64
C GLY A 40 1.59 -18.64 4.30
N PHE A 41 0.53 -18.33 5.03
CA PHE A 41 -0.24 -17.09 4.90
C PHE A 41 -0.87 -16.68 6.23
N ILE A 42 -1.27 -15.42 6.31
CA ILE A 42 -2.04 -14.87 7.42
C ILE A 42 -3.09 -13.90 6.87
N SER A 43 -4.23 -13.79 7.52
CA SER A 43 -5.33 -12.91 7.16
C SER A 43 -5.95 -12.24 8.39
N GLY A 44 -6.82 -11.25 8.16
CA GLY A 44 -7.52 -10.55 9.25
C GLY A 44 -6.63 -9.59 10.03
N ILE A 45 -5.64 -8.98 9.37
CA ILE A 45 -4.80 -7.92 9.94
C ILE A 45 -5.41 -6.57 9.57
N ASP A 46 -5.76 -5.77 10.56
CA ASP A 46 -6.26 -4.41 10.35
C ASP A 46 -5.07 -3.47 10.07
N ILE A 47 -4.85 -3.18 8.79
CA ILE A 47 -3.76 -2.32 8.32
C ILE A 47 -4.21 -0.86 8.21
N LEU A 48 -5.43 -0.63 7.72
CA LEU A 48 -5.98 0.69 7.40
C LEU A 48 -7.28 0.94 8.18
N ASN A 49 -7.47 2.18 8.62
CA ASN A 49 -8.77 2.63 9.09
C ASN A 49 -9.69 3.03 7.93
N GLN A 50 -10.98 3.30 8.22
CA GLN A 50 -11.98 3.61 7.20
C GLN A 50 -11.64 4.86 6.40
N SER A 51 -11.14 5.91 7.03
CA SER A 51 -10.77 7.17 6.38
C SER A 51 -9.62 6.97 5.37
N GLN A 52 -8.60 6.17 5.73
CA GLN A 52 -7.51 5.79 4.83
C GLN A 52 -8.00 4.95 3.64
N ILE A 53 -8.93 4.03 3.88
CA ILE A 53 -9.56 3.23 2.82
C ILE A 53 -10.31 4.13 1.85
N ASP A 54 -11.09 5.08 2.36
CA ASP A 54 -11.88 6.00 1.54
C ASP A 54 -10.98 6.93 0.71
N ALA A 55 -9.87 7.42 1.29
CA ALA A 55 -8.87 8.19 0.58
C ALA A 55 -8.23 7.39 -0.58
N LEU A 56 -7.79 6.15 -0.32
CA LEU A 56 -7.21 5.29 -1.34
C LEU A 56 -8.21 4.92 -2.44
N ARG A 57 -9.48 4.70 -2.10
CA ARG A 57 -10.53 4.45 -3.10
C ARG A 57 -10.75 5.65 -4.01
N SER A 58 -10.77 6.86 -3.45
CA SER A 58 -10.90 8.07 -4.24
C SER A 58 -9.74 8.24 -5.22
N GLU A 59 -8.51 8.02 -4.77
CA GLU A 59 -7.34 8.06 -5.65
C GLU A 59 -7.37 6.96 -6.72
N LEU A 60 -7.85 5.76 -6.36
CA LEU A 60 -8.00 4.66 -7.31
C LEU A 60 -9.01 5.01 -8.40
N GLU A 61 -10.16 5.59 -8.03
CA GLU A 61 -11.17 6.04 -9.00
C GLU A 61 -10.59 7.03 -10.00
N GLU A 62 -9.76 7.98 -9.54
CA GLU A 62 -9.09 8.93 -10.44
C GLU A 62 -8.16 8.23 -11.44
N VAL A 63 -7.36 7.25 -11.01
CA VAL A 63 -6.39 6.58 -11.89
C VAL A 63 -7.00 5.52 -12.81
N LEU A 64 -8.26 5.15 -12.59
CA LEU A 64 -9.00 4.31 -13.53
C LEU A 64 -9.32 5.05 -14.85
N HIS A 65 -9.34 6.38 -14.85
CA HIS A 65 -9.45 7.16 -16.05
C HIS A 65 -8.15 7.15 -16.85
N CYS A 66 -8.21 6.81 -18.13
CA CYS A 66 -7.03 6.63 -18.96
C CYS A 66 -6.25 7.92 -19.27
N ASP A 67 -6.82 9.09 -18.99
CA ASP A 67 -6.25 10.42 -19.20
C ASP A 67 -5.93 11.17 -17.89
N HIS A 68 -5.82 10.46 -16.77
CA HIS A 68 -5.47 11.05 -15.48
C HIS A 68 -4.06 11.66 -15.47
N ASP A 69 -3.84 12.67 -14.64
CA ASP A 69 -2.55 13.31 -14.44
C ASP A 69 -1.52 12.31 -13.88
N GLY A 70 -0.28 12.40 -14.36
CA GLY A 70 0.81 11.53 -13.93
C GLY A 70 0.85 10.16 -14.61
N ARG A 71 0.03 9.95 -15.64
CA ARG A 71 -0.01 8.67 -16.39
C ARG A 71 1.36 8.22 -16.89
N GLU A 72 2.23 9.13 -17.26
CA GLU A 72 3.58 8.88 -17.75
C GLU A 72 4.52 8.29 -16.69
N TYR A 73 4.12 8.32 -15.40
CA TYR A 73 4.92 7.81 -14.29
C TYR A 73 4.63 6.35 -13.93
N TRP A 74 3.59 5.74 -14.53
CA TRP A 74 3.39 4.31 -14.36
C TRP A 74 4.54 3.52 -14.98
N TYR A 75 4.95 2.42 -14.35
CA TYR A 75 5.81 1.43 -14.99
C TYR A 75 5.03 0.63 -16.02
N GLU A 76 3.77 0.32 -15.72
CA GLU A 76 2.86 -0.41 -16.55
C GLU A 76 1.43 0.04 -16.24
N TYR A 77 0.58 0.18 -17.26
CA TYR A 77 -0.80 0.64 -17.10
C TYR A 77 -1.71 0.01 -18.15
N HIS A 78 -2.66 -0.79 -17.69
CA HIS A 78 -3.72 -1.40 -18.48
C HIS A 78 -5.08 -1.08 -17.85
N ALA A 79 -5.86 -0.22 -18.49
CA ALA A 79 -7.19 0.15 -17.99
C ALA A 79 -8.14 -1.06 -17.96
N ASN A 80 -7.96 -2.00 -18.89
CA ASN A 80 -8.64 -3.29 -18.88
C ASN A 80 -7.82 -4.35 -19.60
N GLU A 81 -7.11 -5.18 -18.84
CA GLU A 81 -6.28 -6.25 -19.38
C GLU A 81 -7.10 -7.46 -19.90
N SER A 82 -8.35 -7.63 -19.40
CA SER A 82 -9.20 -8.74 -19.83
C SER A 82 -9.67 -8.61 -21.29
N GLY A 83 -9.68 -7.39 -21.83
CA GLY A 83 -10.27 -7.07 -23.14
C GLY A 83 -11.80 -7.20 -23.21
N ASN A 84 -12.45 -7.58 -22.11
CA ASN A 84 -13.90 -7.69 -22.01
C ASN A 84 -14.49 -6.50 -21.23
N PRO A 85 -15.39 -5.68 -21.80
CA PRO A 85 -15.94 -4.53 -21.10
C PRO A 85 -16.84 -4.90 -19.91
N ASP A 86 -17.39 -6.11 -19.88
CA ASP A 86 -18.24 -6.59 -18.79
C ASP A 86 -17.44 -7.16 -17.60
N HIS A 87 -16.14 -7.39 -17.80
CA HIS A 87 -15.23 -7.95 -16.79
C HIS A 87 -13.91 -7.19 -16.80
N VAL A 88 -13.93 -5.98 -16.23
CA VAL A 88 -12.75 -5.12 -16.21
C VAL A 88 -11.69 -5.70 -15.27
N LEU A 89 -10.50 -5.96 -15.82
CA LEU A 89 -9.30 -6.27 -15.07
C LEU A 89 -8.31 -5.11 -15.19
N PHE A 90 -8.36 -4.22 -14.22
CA PHE A 90 -7.40 -3.13 -14.13
C PHE A 90 -6.06 -3.64 -13.62
N HIS A 91 -4.98 -3.30 -14.33
CA HIS A 91 -3.63 -3.63 -13.93
C HIS A 91 -2.72 -2.42 -14.10
N ALA A 92 -2.02 -2.04 -13.04
CA ALA A 92 -1.04 -0.97 -13.11
C ALA A 92 0.09 -1.17 -12.08
N LEU A 93 1.31 -0.81 -12.45
CA LEU A 93 2.49 -0.88 -11.61
C LEU A 93 3.09 0.51 -11.39
N GLY A 94 3.43 0.83 -10.15
CA GLY A 94 4.09 2.09 -9.80
C GLY A 94 3.16 3.18 -9.26
N GLY A 95 2.02 2.81 -8.70
CA GLY A 95 1.03 3.73 -8.13
C GLY A 95 1.59 4.74 -7.12
N TRP A 96 2.60 4.36 -6.36
CA TRP A 96 3.30 5.21 -5.41
C TRP A 96 3.97 6.46 -6.04
N ARG A 97 4.18 6.45 -7.35
CA ARG A 97 4.74 7.56 -8.12
C ARG A 97 3.65 8.51 -8.64
N VAL A 98 2.41 8.06 -8.65
CA VAL A 98 1.28 8.72 -9.33
C VAL A 98 0.33 9.39 -8.35
N ARG A 99 0.13 8.78 -7.17
CA ARG A 99 -0.78 9.27 -6.14
C ARG A 99 -0.16 9.20 -4.76
N GLN A 100 -0.41 10.26 -3.99
CA GLN A 100 0.18 10.44 -2.66
C GLN A 100 -0.28 9.37 -1.66
N GLY A 101 -1.54 9.00 -1.62
CA GLY A 101 -2.04 7.95 -0.72
C GLY A 101 -1.48 6.57 -1.08
N LEU A 102 -1.33 6.27 -2.40
CA LEU A 102 -0.66 5.05 -2.85
C LEU A 102 0.83 5.02 -2.50
N HIS A 103 1.48 6.19 -2.39
CA HIS A 103 2.83 6.31 -1.85
C HIS A 103 2.81 6.08 -0.34
N ASP A 104 1.94 6.77 0.39
CA ASP A 104 1.97 6.85 1.85
C ASP A 104 1.64 5.52 2.53
N VAL A 105 0.73 4.73 1.94
CA VAL A 105 0.35 3.40 2.46
C VAL A 105 1.55 2.46 2.61
N LEU A 106 2.59 2.63 1.80
CA LEU A 106 3.81 1.81 1.86
C LEU A 106 4.65 2.08 3.13
N TRP A 107 4.41 3.21 3.79
CA TRP A 107 5.23 3.68 4.91
C TRP A 107 4.52 3.60 6.27
N ILE A 108 3.27 3.14 6.31
CA ILE A 108 2.53 3.05 7.58
C ILE A 108 3.10 1.96 8.50
N PRO A 109 3.24 2.23 9.81
CA PRO A 109 3.84 1.29 10.76
C PRO A 109 3.14 -0.08 10.81
N SER A 110 1.80 -0.12 10.73
CA SER A 110 1.01 -1.35 10.73
C SER A 110 1.36 -2.29 9.57
N PHE A 111 1.64 -1.73 8.40
CA PHE A 111 2.07 -2.50 7.23
C PHE A 111 3.53 -2.93 7.33
N LEU A 112 4.43 -1.98 7.58
CA LEU A 112 5.87 -2.23 7.58
C LEU A 112 6.30 -3.18 8.69
N LYS A 113 5.76 -3.02 9.91
CA LYS A 113 6.14 -3.86 11.04
C LYS A 113 5.65 -5.29 10.85
N ALA A 114 4.38 -5.47 10.43
CA ALA A 114 3.84 -6.77 10.13
C ALA A 114 4.68 -7.49 9.06
N ALA A 115 4.98 -6.81 7.95
CA ALA A 115 5.80 -7.36 6.88
C ALA A 115 7.23 -7.70 7.35
N SER A 116 7.87 -6.83 8.13
CA SER A 116 9.20 -7.07 8.70
C SER A 116 9.22 -8.32 9.59
N GLN A 117 8.25 -8.47 10.50
CA GLN A 117 8.14 -9.64 11.37
C GLN A 117 7.99 -10.96 10.58
N LEU A 118 7.17 -10.96 9.51
CA LEU A 118 7.02 -12.12 8.63
C LEU A 118 8.31 -12.46 7.88
N LEU A 119 9.21 -11.50 7.72
CA LEU A 119 10.54 -11.65 7.14
C LEU A 119 11.66 -11.85 8.19
N ASN A 120 11.31 -12.30 9.39
CA ASN A 120 12.24 -12.49 10.52
C ASN A 120 12.98 -11.18 10.89
N ASP A 121 12.23 -10.11 11.05
CA ASP A 121 12.69 -8.76 11.40
C ASP A 121 13.69 -8.16 10.40
N GLN A 122 13.64 -8.60 9.15
CA GLN A 122 14.43 -8.00 8.08
C GLN A 122 13.79 -6.71 7.57
N PRO A 123 14.61 -5.77 7.06
CA PRO A 123 14.09 -4.56 6.41
C PRO A 123 13.21 -4.92 5.21
N VAL A 124 12.04 -4.27 5.12
CA VAL A 124 11.18 -4.33 3.95
C VAL A 124 11.66 -3.32 2.90
N ARG A 125 11.79 -3.73 1.66
CA ARG A 125 12.25 -2.91 0.52
C ARG A 125 11.31 -3.07 -0.67
#